data_00d99631b8cd6a60984e43bbe4ebc09b
#
_entry.id   00d99631b8cd6a60984e43bbe4ebc09b
#
_cell.length_a   1.000
_cell.length_b   1.000
_cell.length_c   1.000
_cell.angle_alpha   90.00
_cell.angle_beta   90.00
_cell.angle_gamma   90.00
#
_symmetry.space_group_name_H-M   'P 1'
#
loop_
_entity.id
_entity.type
_entity.pdbx_description
1 polymer ?
#
loop_
_entity_poly.entity_id
_entity_poly.type
_entity_poly.pdbx_seq_one_letter_code
_entity_poly.pdbx_strand_id
1 'polypeptide(L)'
;MADNRIMAEIAAQPACWGRAAAMAARVGDALPGRGERAAVVGCGTSLYMAQAYAALREAAGHGETDAFAASEMPRGRRYDRVLALTRSGTTTEVLDVLGRLGGTVPTTAITADPDTPVSKSAGRVIALEFADEESVVQTRFATTQLALLRAHLGEDLAAAIADAEAAAADPPPAELLEAEQVTFLGRGWTVGIAREAALKMREAAGAWTEAYPAMEYRHGPISITGPGRAVWAFGGLPDGLAGQIAATGGTLRASAADPLAELVRVQRLAVARAEAAGLDPERPRHLTRSVVLDAGT
;
A
#
# COMPACT_ATOMS: atom_id res chain seq x y z
N MET A 1 17.54 20.13 14.61
CA MET A 1 16.86 18.87 14.26
C MET A 1 16.78 18.88 12.76
N ALA A 2 17.34 17.88 12.08
CA ALA A 2 17.14 17.77 10.63
C ALA A 2 15.62 17.75 10.38
N ASP A 3 15.19 18.48 9.36
CA ASP A 3 13.80 18.50 8.91
C ASP A 3 13.44 17.06 8.52
N ASN A 4 12.69 16.35 9.38
CA ASN A 4 12.38 14.94 9.17
C ASN A 4 11.29 14.84 8.09
N ARG A 5 11.73 14.83 6.85
CA ARG A 5 10.91 14.91 5.64
C ARG A 5 9.89 13.79 5.58
N ILE A 6 10.29 12.55 5.85
CA ILE A 6 9.39 11.41 5.84
C ILE A 6 8.26 11.56 6.87
N MET A 7 8.54 12.17 8.03
CA MET A 7 7.49 12.46 9.02
C MET A 7 6.52 13.53 8.53
N ALA A 8 7.00 14.55 7.80
CA ALA A 8 6.14 15.55 7.17
C ALA A 8 5.26 14.91 6.05
N GLU A 9 5.84 14.01 5.27
CA GLU A 9 5.12 13.24 4.26
C GLU A 9 4.05 12.36 4.88
N ILE A 10 4.36 11.67 5.99
CA ILE A 10 3.38 10.88 6.75
C ILE A 10 2.26 11.76 7.30
N ALA A 11 2.59 12.90 7.89
CA ALA A 11 1.60 13.80 8.48
C ALA A 11 0.67 14.46 7.45
N ALA A 12 1.10 14.58 6.18
CA ALA A 12 0.31 15.17 5.11
C ALA A 12 -0.76 14.20 4.53
N GLN A 13 -0.77 12.93 4.88
CA GLN A 13 -1.66 11.92 4.29
C GLN A 13 -3.14 12.26 4.42
N PRO A 14 -3.69 12.68 5.58
CA PRO A 14 -5.12 12.97 5.69
C PRO A 14 -5.57 14.05 4.70
N ALA A 15 -4.81 15.13 4.55
CA ALA A 15 -5.09 16.20 3.60
C ALA A 15 -5.00 15.71 2.14
N CYS A 16 -4.04 14.85 1.83
CA CYS A 16 -3.92 14.25 0.50
C CYS A 16 -5.10 13.33 0.19
N TRP A 17 -5.60 12.56 1.17
CA TRP A 17 -6.79 11.70 0.98
C TRP A 17 -8.04 12.51 0.70
N GLY A 18 -8.24 13.64 1.41
CA GLY A 18 -9.36 14.54 1.15
C GLY A 18 -9.32 15.13 -0.28
N ARG A 19 -8.14 15.54 -0.75
CA ARG A 19 -7.95 16.01 -2.13
C ARG A 19 -8.22 14.92 -3.16
N ALA A 20 -7.73 13.70 -2.92
CA ALA A 20 -7.94 12.55 -3.79
C ALA A 20 -9.42 12.16 -3.87
N ALA A 21 -10.14 12.12 -2.73
CA ALA A 21 -11.57 11.86 -2.69
C ALA A 21 -12.36 12.89 -3.52
N ALA A 22 -12.03 14.18 -3.41
CA ALA A 22 -12.65 15.23 -4.20
C ALA A 22 -12.38 15.13 -5.71
N MET A 23 -11.31 14.42 -6.12
CA MET A 23 -10.99 14.19 -7.53
C MET A 23 -11.76 13.02 -8.13
N ALA A 24 -12.25 12.06 -7.33
CA ALA A 24 -12.75 10.77 -7.81
C ALA A 24 -13.82 10.88 -8.90
N ALA A 25 -14.79 11.79 -8.74
CA ALA A 25 -15.84 12.00 -9.74
C ALA A 25 -15.30 12.53 -11.09
N ARG A 26 -14.25 13.37 -11.06
CA ARG A 26 -13.69 13.97 -12.28
C ARG A 26 -12.84 13.01 -13.10
N VAL A 27 -12.24 12.01 -12.46
CA VAL A 27 -11.35 11.03 -13.09
C VAL A 27 -12.01 9.67 -13.30
N GLY A 28 -13.27 9.52 -12.90
CA GLY A 28 -13.98 8.25 -12.91
C GLY A 28 -13.97 7.53 -14.25
N ASP A 29 -14.12 8.24 -15.35
CA ASP A 29 -14.08 7.68 -16.72
C ASP A 29 -12.71 7.08 -17.11
N ALA A 30 -11.65 7.45 -16.40
CA ALA A 30 -10.33 6.89 -16.60
C ALA A 30 -10.09 5.62 -15.78
N LEU A 31 -10.89 5.38 -14.74
CA LEU A 31 -10.80 4.23 -13.86
C LEU A 31 -11.67 3.06 -14.36
N PRO A 32 -11.44 1.82 -13.88
CA PRO A 32 -12.25 0.68 -14.27
C PRO A 32 -13.74 0.87 -13.93
N GLY A 33 -14.59 0.82 -14.94
CA GLY A 33 -16.04 0.94 -14.80
C GLY A 33 -16.70 -0.28 -14.16
N ARG A 34 -17.95 -0.12 -13.74
CA ARG A 34 -18.73 -1.23 -13.20
C ARG A 34 -18.99 -2.29 -14.27
N GLY A 35 -18.73 -3.56 -13.94
CA GLY A 35 -18.87 -4.70 -14.85
C GLY A 35 -17.64 -4.98 -15.72
N GLU A 36 -16.68 -4.04 -15.83
CA GLU A 36 -15.43 -4.29 -16.54
C GLU A 36 -14.58 -5.32 -15.80
N ARG A 37 -13.96 -6.21 -16.55
CA ARG A 37 -12.87 -7.06 -16.06
C ARG A 37 -11.58 -6.27 -16.10
N ALA A 38 -10.97 -6.04 -14.95
CA ALA A 38 -9.82 -5.18 -14.81
C ALA A 38 -8.55 -5.92 -14.36
N ALA A 39 -7.39 -5.49 -14.86
CA ALA A 39 -6.11 -5.80 -14.23
C ALA A 39 -5.53 -4.54 -13.59
N VAL A 40 -4.95 -4.69 -12.41
CA VAL A 40 -4.23 -3.62 -11.73
C VAL A 40 -2.79 -4.07 -11.54
N VAL A 41 -1.83 -3.30 -12.04
CA VAL A 41 -0.42 -3.64 -11.98
C VAL A 41 0.37 -2.62 -11.20
N GLY A 42 1.39 -3.07 -10.48
CA GLY A 42 2.32 -2.23 -9.75
C GLY A 42 3.51 -3.02 -9.25
N CYS A 43 4.51 -2.33 -8.68
CA CYS A 43 5.68 -2.95 -8.09
C CYS A 43 5.80 -2.53 -6.62
N GLY A 44 6.27 -3.44 -5.74
CA GLY A 44 6.44 -3.16 -4.30
C GLY A 44 5.15 -2.65 -3.65
N THR A 45 5.23 -1.48 -3.03
CA THR A 45 4.10 -0.76 -2.42
C THR A 45 2.88 -0.65 -3.35
N SER A 46 3.11 -0.29 -4.60
CA SER A 46 2.02 -0.18 -5.59
C SER A 46 1.32 -1.50 -5.87
N LEU A 47 2.03 -2.64 -5.83
CA LEU A 47 1.41 -3.96 -5.93
C LEU A 47 0.45 -4.21 -4.76
N TYR A 48 0.84 -3.85 -3.54
CA TYR A 48 -0.02 -4.09 -2.37
C TYR A 48 -1.25 -3.19 -2.35
N MET A 49 -1.12 -1.96 -2.85
CA MET A 49 -2.28 -1.09 -3.09
C MET A 49 -3.19 -1.64 -4.20
N ALA A 50 -2.60 -2.22 -5.27
CA ALA A 50 -3.36 -2.90 -6.32
C ALA A 50 -4.15 -4.10 -5.76
N GLN A 51 -3.55 -4.91 -4.89
CA GLN A 51 -4.22 -6.03 -4.22
C GLN A 51 -5.37 -5.57 -3.32
N ALA A 52 -5.17 -4.49 -2.56
CA ALA A 52 -6.22 -3.92 -1.73
C ALA A 52 -7.40 -3.42 -2.59
N TYR A 53 -7.11 -2.66 -3.65
CA TYR A 53 -8.14 -2.15 -4.55
C TYR A 53 -8.89 -3.27 -5.28
N ALA A 54 -8.19 -4.29 -5.78
CA ALA A 54 -8.83 -5.42 -6.46
C ALA A 54 -9.86 -6.10 -5.55
N ALA A 55 -9.49 -6.40 -4.31
CA ALA A 55 -10.40 -7.00 -3.34
C ALA A 55 -11.58 -6.09 -2.97
N LEU A 56 -11.36 -4.77 -2.83
CA LEU A 56 -12.43 -3.78 -2.60
C LEU A 56 -13.41 -3.73 -3.77
N ARG A 57 -12.89 -3.66 -4.99
CA ARG A 57 -13.69 -3.55 -6.21
C ARG A 57 -14.56 -4.78 -6.42
N GLU A 58 -14.04 -5.98 -6.21
CA GLU A 58 -14.81 -7.24 -6.29
C GLU A 58 -15.85 -7.33 -5.16
N ALA A 59 -15.48 -6.99 -3.93
CA ALA A 59 -16.42 -6.99 -2.80
C ALA A 59 -17.59 -6.00 -3.00
N ALA A 60 -17.34 -4.88 -3.70
CA ALA A 60 -18.38 -3.92 -4.09
C ALA A 60 -19.20 -4.36 -5.32
N GLY A 61 -18.92 -5.52 -5.92
CA GLY A 61 -19.62 -6.04 -7.08
C GLY A 61 -19.37 -5.24 -8.38
N HIS A 62 -18.20 -4.61 -8.50
CA HIS A 62 -17.84 -3.82 -9.68
C HIS A 62 -17.18 -4.64 -10.81
N GLY A 63 -16.96 -5.94 -10.63
CA GLY A 63 -16.44 -6.87 -11.64
C GLY A 63 -15.11 -7.52 -11.25
N GLU A 64 -14.73 -8.57 -11.97
CA GLU A 64 -13.49 -9.30 -11.75
C GLU A 64 -12.28 -8.37 -11.83
N THR A 65 -11.37 -8.49 -10.87
CA THR A 65 -10.21 -7.62 -10.79
C THR A 65 -8.99 -8.39 -10.32
N ASP A 66 -8.06 -8.60 -11.22
CA ASP A 66 -6.77 -9.23 -10.92
C ASP A 66 -5.73 -8.16 -10.54
N ALA A 67 -4.90 -8.43 -9.53
CA ALA A 67 -3.76 -7.61 -9.18
C ALA A 67 -2.45 -8.38 -9.40
N PHE A 68 -1.48 -7.76 -10.09
CA PHE A 68 -0.21 -8.40 -10.42
C PHE A 68 0.98 -7.50 -10.06
N ALA A 69 2.09 -8.12 -9.64
CA ALA A 69 3.38 -7.50 -9.89
C ALA A 69 3.52 -7.27 -11.41
N ALA A 70 4.03 -6.11 -11.81
CA ALA A 70 4.07 -5.77 -13.23
C ALA A 70 4.85 -6.82 -14.05
N SER A 71 5.95 -7.35 -13.50
CA SER A 71 6.74 -8.44 -14.12
C SER A 71 5.95 -9.74 -14.32
N GLU A 72 4.92 -10.00 -13.49
CA GLU A 72 4.19 -11.27 -13.44
C GLU A 72 2.83 -11.21 -14.15
N MET A 73 2.48 -10.11 -14.81
CA MET A 73 1.21 -10.01 -15.52
C MET A 73 1.14 -10.99 -16.70
N PRO A 74 0.18 -11.96 -16.71
CA PRO A 74 0.07 -12.96 -17.76
C PRO A 74 -0.25 -12.34 -19.12
N ARG A 75 0.43 -12.82 -20.17
CA ARG A 75 0.25 -12.33 -21.55
C ARG A 75 -1.06 -12.79 -22.23
N GLY A 76 -1.63 -13.90 -21.78
CA GLY A 76 -2.79 -14.55 -22.45
C GLY A 76 -4.15 -14.18 -21.88
N ARG A 77 -4.23 -13.39 -20.80
CA ARG A 77 -5.50 -12.99 -20.21
C ARG A 77 -6.07 -11.76 -20.90
N ARG A 78 -7.40 -11.72 -21.03
CA ARG A 78 -8.12 -10.58 -21.59
C ARG A 78 -8.72 -9.74 -20.48
N TYR A 79 -8.55 -8.44 -20.58
CA TYR A 79 -9.13 -7.44 -19.70
C TYR A 79 -9.79 -6.33 -20.51
N ASP A 80 -10.83 -5.74 -19.97
CA ASP A 80 -11.48 -4.57 -20.55
C ASP A 80 -10.69 -3.30 -20.26
N ARG A 81 -9.92 -3.30 -19.14
CA ARG A 81 -9.08 -2.16 -18.73
C ARG A 81 -7.88 -2.63 -17.90
N VAL A 82 -6.77 -1.94 -18.07
CA VAL A 82 -5.57 -2.12 -17.23
C VAL A 82 -5.24 -0.80 -16.53
N LEU A 83 -5.11 -0.87 -15.20
CA LEU A 83 -4.71 0.24 -14.33
C LEU A 83 -3.27 -0.01 -13.85
N ALA A 84 -2.37 0.92 -14.11
CA ALA A 84 -0.99 0.89 -13.63
C ALA A 84 -0.81 1.87 -12.46
N LEU A 85 -0.29 1.38 -11.34
CA LEU A 85 0.03 2.17 -10.17
C LEU A 85 1.54 2.37 -10.11
N THR A 86 2.01 3.61 -10.22
CA THR A 86 3.46 3.92 -10.26
C THR A 86 3.74 5.33 -9.79
N ARG A 87 4.38 5.49 -8.61
CA ARG A 87 4.74 6.82 -8.10
C ARG A 87 5.64 7.58 -9.08
N SER A 88 6.73 6.97 -9.47
CA SER A 88 7.80 7.60 -10.25
C SER A 88 7.48 7.75 -11.73
N GLY A 89 6.56 6.93 -12.26
CA GLY A 89 6.30 6.88 -13.71
C GLY A 89 7.47 6.35 -14.57
N THR A 90 8.52 5.81 -13.93
CA THR A 90 9.77 5.39 -14.60
C THR A 90 10.12 3.91 -14.36
N THR A 91 9.35 3.17 -13.57
CA THR A 91 9.62 1.77 -13.25
C THR A 91 9.57 0.91 -14.51
N THR A 92 10.68 0.23 -14.83
CA THR A 92 10.85 -0.51 -16.09
C THR A 92 9.74 -1.53 -16.30
N GLU A 93 9.42 -2.35 -15.32
CA GLU A 93 8.42 -3.44 -15.44
C GLU A 93 7.02 -2.87 -15.75
N VAL A 94 6.67 -1.70 -15.21
CA VAL A 94 5.39 -1.03 -15.49
C VAL A 94 5.36 -0.51 -16.92
N LEU A 95 6.45 0.13 -17.38
CA LEU A 95 6.58 0.61 -18.75
C LEU A 95 6.53 -0.53 -19.76
N ASP A 96 7.17 -1.67 -19.45
CA ASP A 96 7.14 -2.87 -20.29
C ASP A 96 5.74 -3.46 -20.43
N VAL A 97 4.96 -3.51 -19.33
CA VAL A 97 3.56 -3.95 -19.41
C VAL A 97 2.76 -3.03 -20.31
N LEU A 98 2.83 -1.71 -20.09
CA LEU A 98 2.09 -0.72 -20.89
C LEU A 98 2.52 -0.78 -22.37
N GLY A 99 3.81 -0.89 -22.64
CA GLY A 99 4.36 -1.04 -24.02
C GLY A 99 3.88 -2.32 -24.71
N ARG A 100 3.82 -3.45 -23.99
CA ARG A 100 3.32 -4.73 -24.54
C ARG A 100 1.82 -4.68 -24.86
N LEU A 101 1.05 -3.93 -24.09
CA LEU A 101 -0.39 -3.78 -24.34
C LEU A 101 -0.65 -2.93 -25.59
N GLY A 102 0.26 -2.00 -25.92
CA GLY A 102 0.31 -1.32 -27.22
C GLY A 102 -0.99 -0.70 -27.71
N GLY A 103 -1.86 -0.25 -26.82
CA GLY A 103 -3.19 0.28 -27.15
C GLY A 103 -4.25 -0.78 -27.48
N THR A 104 -3.97 -2.09 -27.30
CA THR A 104 -4.94 -3.17 -27.53
C THR A 104 -6.03 -3.25 -26.47
N VAL A 105 -5.81 -2.63 -25.33
CA VAL A 105 -6.76 -2.48 -24.22
C VAL A 105 -6.62 -1.08 -23.63
N PRO A 106 -7.69 -0.42 -23.19
CA PRO A 106 -7.63 0.85 -22.49
C PRO A 106 -6.74 0.76 -21.24
N THR A 107 -5.75 1.64 -21.16
CA THR A 107 -4.82 1.70 -20.03
C THR A 107 -4.91 3.05 -19.32
N THR A 108 -4.80 3.04 -18.00
CA THR A 108 -4.66 4.24 -17.18
C THR A 108 -3.49 4.09 -16.22
N ALA A 109 -2.66 5.11 -16.08
CA ALA A 109 -1.64 5.16 -15.05
C ALA A 109 -2.04 6.17 -13.97
N ILE A 110 -1.86 5.79 -12.69
CA ILE A 110 -1.86 6.73 -11.56
C ILE A 110 -0.40 6.98 -11.18
N THR A 111 0.04 8.22 -11.26
CA THR A 111 1.42 8.63 -10.99
C THR A 111 1.50 9.90 -10.16
N ALA A 112 2.62 10.12 -9.47
CA ALA A 112 2.91 11.40 -8.84
C ALA A 112 3.55 12.39 -9.81
N ASP A 113 4.22 11.90 -10.85
CA ASP A 113 4.93 12.73 -11.82
C ASP A 113 4.44 12.44 -13.25
N PRO A 114 3.64 13.34 -13.84
CA PRO A 114 3.14 13.19 -15.20
C PRO A 114 4.20 13.47 -16.27
N ASP A 115 5.31 14.11 -15.94
CA ASP A 115 6.37 14.48 -16.90
C ASP A 115 7.39 13.35 -17.11
N THR A 116 6.97 12.09 -16.92
CA THR A 116 7.79 10.89 -16.99
C THR A 116 7.34 9.97 -18.13
N PRO A 117 8.14 8.94 -18.49
CA PRO A 117 7.83 8.02 -19.58
C PRO A 117 6.44 7.37 -19.52
N VAL A 118 5.87 7.19 -18.32
CA VAL A 118 4.55 6.56 -18.18
C VAL A 118 3.45 7.34 -18.93
N SER A 119 3.57 8.66 -19.04
CA SER A 119 2.59 9.50 -19.73
C SER A 119 2.55 9.27 -21.26
N LYS A 120 3.63 8.74 -21.82
CA LYS A 120 3.68 8.33 -23.23
C LYS A 120 3.28 6.87 -23.44
N SER A 121 3.31 6.07 -22.37
CA SER A 121 3.06 4.63 -22.41
C SER A 121 1.64 4.25 -22.07
N ALA A 122 0.96 5.05 -21.23
CA ALA A 122 -0.44 4.83 -20.84
C ALA A 122 -1.40 5.61 -21.75
N GLY A 123 -2.58 5.04 -21.99
CA GLY A 123 -3.64 5.74 -22.76
C GLY A 123 -4.23 6.94 -22.03
N ARG A 124 -4.26 6.88 -20.69
CA ARG A 124 -4.66 7.99 -19.80
C ARG A 124 -3.76 8.06 -18.58
N VAL A 125 -3.63 9.26 -18.00
CA VAL A 125 -2.86 9.52 -16.79
C VAL A 125 -3.72 10.26 -15.76
N ILE A 126 -3.67 9.80 -14.53
CA ILE A 126 -4.21 10.49 -13.36
C ILE A 126 -2.99 10.92 -12.53
N ALA A 127 -2.71 12.22 -12.50
CA ALA A 127 -1.60 12.80 -11.77
C ALA A 127 -2.02 13.17 -10.33
N LEU A 128 -1.28 12.67 -9.35
CA LEU A 128 -1.41 12.99 -7.94
C LEU A 128 -0.16 13.73 -7.46
N GLU A 129 0.24 14.80 -8.18
CA GLU A 129 1.46 15.58 -7.93
C GLU A 129 1.53 16.09 -6.48
N PHE A 130 0.39 16.44 -5.90
CA PHE A 130 0.29 16.90 -4.52
C PHE A 130 0.62 15.83 -3.47
N ALA A 131 0.68 14.58 -3.89
CA ALA A 131 1.05 13.45 -3.05
C ALA A 131 2.45 12.92 -3.36
N ASP A 132 3.22 13.59 -4.21
CA ASP A 132 4.60 13.19 -4.48
C ASP A 132 5.47 13.27 -3.22
N GLU A 133 6.49 12.44 -3.18
CA GLU A 133 7.38 12.24 -2.03
C GLU A 133 8.84 12.31 -2.48
N GLU A 134 9.67 12.93 -1.66
CA GLU A 134 11.11 12.92 -1.88
C GLU A 134 11.79 11.71 -1.21
N SER A 135 11.20 11.20 -0.12
CA SER A 135 11.69 9.98 0.53
C SER A 135 11.61 8.77 -0.40
N VAL A 136 12.60 7.89 -0.32
CA VAL A 136 12.62 6.64 -1.10
C VAL A 136 11.49 5.74 -0.66
N VAL A 137 11.30 5.59 0.65
CA VAL A 137 10.19 4.82 1.24
C VAL A 137 8.87 5.52 0.98
N GLN A 138 7.97 4.88 0.24
CA GLN A 138 6.66 5.45 -0.09
C GLN A 138 5.75 5.44 1.14
N THR A 139 5.09 6.57 1.37
CA THR A 139 4.08 6.72 2.43
C THR A 139 2.79 7.32 1.89
N ARG A 140 2.76 8.64 1.63
CA ARG A 140 1.53 9.37 1.28
C ARG A 140 1.04 9.10 -0.14
N PHE A 141 1.93 8.90 -1.13
CA PHE A 141 1.47 8.61 -2.48
C PHE A 141 0.68 7.30 -2.52
N ALA A 142 1.21 6.25 -1.90
CA ALA A 142 0.59 4.93 -1.87
C ALA A 142 -0.82 4.96 -1.27
N THR A 143 -0.96 5.57 -0.11
CA THR A 143 -2.25 5.66 0.58
C THR A 143 -3.21 6.61 -0.13
N THR A 144 -2.71 7.68 -0.74
CA THR A 144 -3.51 8.64 -1.50
C THR A 144 -4.10 8.02 -2.76
N GLN A 145 -3.34 7.20 -3.49
CA GLN A 145 -3.91 6.50 -4.66
C GLN A 145 -4.99 5.51 -4.24
N LEU A 146 -4.83 4.79 -3.11
CA LEU A 146 -5.88 3.90 -2.62
C LEU A 146 -7.11 4.69 -2.12
N ALA A 147 -6.92 5.84 -1.48
CA ALA A 147 -8.01 6.74 -1.09
C ALA A 147 -8.82 7.22 -2.31
N LEU A 148 -8.15 7.63 -3.41
CA LEU A 148 -8.81 7.94 -4.68
C LEU A 148 -9.67 6.77 -5.16
N LEU A 149 -9.11 5.56 -5.16
CA LEU A 149 -9.76 4.38 -5.66
C LEU A 149 -10.95 3.93 -4.77
N ARG A 150 -10.84 4.08 -3.45
CA ARG A 150 -11.96 3.87 -2.50
C ARG A 150 -13.10 4.85 -2.76
N ALA A 151 -12.79 6.14 -2.90
CA ALA A 151 -13.77 7.17 -3.22
C ALA A 151 -14.45 6.93 -4.59
N HIS A 152 -13.70 6.44 -5.58
CA HIS A 152 -14.27 6.04 -6.88
C HIS A 152 -15.26 4.87 -6.75
N LEU A 153 -15.07 3.95 -5.80
CA LEU A 153 -16.03 2.90 -5.49
C LEU A 153 -17.27 3.40 -4.70
N GLY A 154 -17.32 4.69 -4.39
CA GLY A 154 -18.45 5.33 -3.70
C GLY A 154 -18.31 5.35 -2.17
N GLU A 155 -17.12 5.09 -1.64
CA GLU A 155 -16.89 5.13 -0.19
C GLU A 155 -16.72 6.58 0.30
N ASP A 156 -17.39 6.92 1.40
CA ASP A 156 -17.15 8.16 2.13
C ASP A 156 -15.92 8.00 3.03
N LEU A 157 -14.89 8.80 2.79
CA LEU A 157 -13.63 8.74 3.51
C LEU A 157 -13.54 9.66 4.73
N ALA A 158 -14.60 10.35 5.11
CA ALA A 158 -14.54 11.32 6.21
C ALA A 158 -14.06 10.68 7.53
N ALA A 159 -14.58 9.50 7.88
CA ALA A 159 -14.14 8.77 9.07
C ALA A 159 -12.70 8.28 8.94
N ALA A 160 -12.31 7.75 7.79
CA ALA A 160 -10.94 7.28 7.54
C ALA A 160 -9.91 8.43 7.61
N ILE A 161 -10.29 9.63 7.13
CA ILE A 161 -9.46 10.83 7.22
C ILE A 161 -9.28 11.27 8.68
N ALA A 162 -10.35 11.28 9.47
CA ALA A 162 -10.27 11.62 10.90
C ALA A 162 -9.42 10.62 11.68
N ASP A 163 -9.56 9.33 11.41
CA ASP A 163 -8.71 8.28 11.99
C ASP A 163 -7.23 8.47 11.60
N ALA A 164 -6.95 8.92 10.36
CA ALA A 164 -5.60 9.17 9.90
C ALA A 164 -4.99 10.43 10.53
N GLU A 165 -5.77 11.46 10.79
CA GLU A 165 -5.33 12.64 11.55
C GLU A 165 -4.89 12.23 12.96
N ALA A 166 -5.70 11.41 13.64
CA ALA A 166 -5.34 10.85 14.95
C ALA A 166 -4.07 9.98 14.84
N ALA A 167 -4.00 9.09 13.85
CA ALA A 167 -2.84 8.22 13.64
C ALA A 167 -1.55 8.99 13.36
N ALA A 168 -1.63 10.11 12.65
CA ALA A 168 -0.49 10.98 12.37
C ALA A 168 -0.02 11.78 13.61
N ALA A 169 -0.90 12.04 14.56
CA ALA A 169 -0.59 12.76 15.80
C ALA A 169 -0.08 11.84 16.93
N ASP A 170 -0.63 10.63 17.03
CA ASP A 170 -0.32 9.69 18.11
C ASP A 170 1.15 9.21 18.09
N PRO A 171 1.76 8.98 19.24
CA PRO A 171 3.09 8.36 19.31
C PRO A 171 3.03 6.93 18.77
N PRO A 172 4.15 6.39 18.25
CA PRO A 172 4.22 4.97 17.91
C PRO A 172 3.93 4.08 19.12
N PRO A 173 3.33 2.89 18.92
CA PRO A 173 3.05 1.95 20.00
C PRO A 173 4.36 1.53 20.71
N ALA A 174 4.52 1.93 21.97
CA ALA A 174 5.75 1.71 22.73
C ALA A 174 6.10 0.22 22.85
N GLU A 175 5.08 -0.64 23.00
CA GLU A 175 5.23 -2.09 23.11
C GLU A 175 5.75 -2.77 21.83
N LEU A 176 5.76 -2.06 20.71
CA LEU A 176 6.24 -2.57 19.42
C LEU A 176 7.59 -1.99 19.01
N LEU A 177 8.11 -1.00 19.72
CA LEU A 177 9.40 -0.39 19.39
C LEU A 177 10.55 -1.40 19.44
N GLU A 178 10.51 -2.32 20.41
CA GLU A 178 11.55 -3.32 20.64
C GLU A 178 11.18 -4.73 20.20
N ALA A 179 10.01 -4.91 19.55
CA ALA A 179 9.58 -6.23 19.11
C ALA A 179 10.61 -6.86 18.16
N GLU A 180 11.07 -8.09 18.46
CA GLU A 180 12.03 -8.82 17.62
C GLU A 180 11.48 -9.11 16.22
N GLN A 181 10.18 -9.39 16.15
CA GLN A 181 9.47 -9.72 14.93
C GLN A 181 8.04 -9.19 15.01
N VAL A 182 7.51 -8.72 13.88
CA VAL A 182 6.11 -8.28 13.78
C VAL A 182 5.43 -9.01 12.62
N THR A 183 4.32 -9.69 12.90
CA THR A 183 3.45 -10.27 11.88
C THR A 183 2.23 -9.39 11.66
N PHE A 184 1.96 -9.05 10.42
CA PHE A 184 0.79 -8.26 10.04
C PHE A 184 -0.30 -9.16 9.46
N LEU A 185 -1.53 -9.02 9.95
CA LEU A 185 -2.67 -9.83 9.52
C LEU A 185 -3.75 -8.96 8.88
N GLY A 186 -4.36 -9.48 7.81
CA GLY A 186 -5.48 -8.83 7.13
C GLY A 186 -6.56 -9.80 6.69
N ARG A 187 -7.73 -9.28 6.32
CA ARG A 187 -8.83 -10.01 5.69
C ARG A 187 -9.37 -9.23 4.49
N GLY A 188 -9.73 -9.93 3.41
CA GLY A 188 -10.18 -9.26 2.19
C GLY A 188 -9.15 -8.23 1.72
N TRP A 189 -9.58 -6.99 1.52
CA TRP A 189 -8.71 -5.92 1.03
C TRP A 189 -7.56 -5.56 1.99
N THR A 190 -7.75 -5.78 3.30
CA THR A 190 -6.71 -5.44 4.28
C THR A 190 -5.52 -6.40 4.26
N VAL A 191 -5.58 -7.51 3.50
CA VAL A 191 -4.39 -8.34 3.22
C VAL A 191 -3.33 -7.55 2.45
N GLY A 192 -3.74 -6.69 1.50
CA GLY A 192 -2.84 -5.77 0.82
C GLY A 192 -2.20 -4.77 1.79
N ILE A 193 -2.99 -4.23 2.73
CA ILE A 193 -2.49 -3.32 3.77
C ILE A 193 -1.49 -4.01 4.71
N ALA A 194 -1.77 -5.24 5.14
CA ALA A 194 -0.86 -6.02 5.97
C ALA A 194 0.49 -6.28 5.27
N ARG A 195 0.47 -6.60 3.98
CA ARG A 195 1.68 -6.78 3.16
C ARG A 195 2.47 -5.48 3.03
N GLU A 196 1.78 -4.36 2.83
CA GLU A 196 2.40 -3.04 2.76
C GLU A 196 3.03 -2.64 4.10
N ALA A 197 2.35 -2.86 5.21
CA ALA A 197 2.87 -2.63 6.55
C ALA A 197 4.17 -3.40 6.79
N ALA A 198 4.19 -4.69 6.43
CA ALA A 198 5.37 -5.52 6.51
C ALA A 198 6.52 -4.99 5.63
N LEU A 199 6.21 -4.49 4.42
CA LEU A 199 7.19 -3.87 3.53
C LEU A 199 7.78 -2.61 4.15
N LYS A 200 6.96 -1.69 4.66
CA LYS A 200 7.43 -0.43 5.28
C LYS A 200 8.41 -0.67 6.43
N MET A 201 8.11 -1.64 7.29
CA MET A 201 9.00 -2.00 8.40
C MET A 201 10.34 -2.57 7.92
N ARG A 202 10.32 -3.36 6.83
CA ARG A 202 11.55 -3.88 6.22
C ARG A 202 12.37 -2.79 5.55
N GLU A 203 11.73 -1.92 4.77
CA GLU A 203 12.40 -0.85 4.03
C GLU A 203 13.04 0.18 4.96
N ALA A 204 12.29 0.71 5.91
CA ALA A 204 12.77 1.79 6.77
C ALA A 204 13.70 1.29 7.89
N ALA A 205 13.35 0.21 8.56
CA ALA A 205 14.00 -0.24 9.79
C ALA A 205 14.78 -1.56 9.65
N GLY A 206 14.79 -2.21 8.49
CA GLY A 206 15.40 -3.53 8.34
C GLY A 206 14.78 -4.62 9.23
N ALA A 207 13.53 -4.40 9.68
CA ALA A 207 12.88 -5.27 10.66
C ALA A 207 12.48 -6.62 10.06
N TRP A 208 12.56 -7.69 10.86
CA TRP A 208 11.97 -8.97 10.47
C TRP A 208 10.46 -8.90 10.60
N THR A 209 9.78 -8.95 9.46
CA THR A 209 8.32 -8.86 9.39
C THR A 209 7.73 -9.84 8.39
N GLU A 210 6.51 -10.28 8.68
CA GLU A 210 5.72 -11.16 7.84
C GLU A 210 4.30 -10.61 7.67
N ALA A 211 3.56 -11.11 6.67
CA ALA A 211 2.18 -10.72 6.45
C ALA A 211 1.35 -11.88 5.90
N TYR A 212 0.16 -12.10 6.46
CA TYR A 212 -0.70 -13.22 6.10
C TYR A 212 -2.18 -12.80 6.07
N PRO A 213 -3.01 -13.51 5.27
CA PRO A 213 -4.44 -13.56 5.54
C PRO A 213 -4.68 -14.12 6.95
N ALA A 214 -5.56 -13.48 7.74
CA ALA A 214 -5.69 -13.79 9.16
C ALA A 214 -6.10 -15.25 9.45
N MET A 215 -6.89 -15.89 8.55
CA MET A 215 -7.20 -17.32 8.70
C MET A 215 -6.00 -18.21 8.42
N GLU A 216 -5.18 -17.88 7.41
CA GLU A 216 -3.98 -18.63 7.05
C GLU A 216 -2.91 -18.62 8.14
N TYR A 217 -2.96 -17.65 9.05
CA TYR A 217 -2.05 -17.58 10.18
C TYR A 217 -2.10 -18.85 11.07
N ARG A 218 -3.26 -19.47 11.17
CA ARG A 218 -3.47 -20.73 11.90
C ARG A 218 -2.82 -21.95 11.25
N HIS A 219 -2.52 -21.88 9.96
CA HIS A 219 -2.01 -22.97 9.15
C HIS A 219 -0.46 -23.08 9.15
N GLY A 220 0.16 -22.65 10.25
CA GLY A 220 1.61 -22.75 10.45
C GLY A 220 2.27 -21.47 10.95
N PRO A 221 2.03 -20.30 10.35
CA PRO A 221 2.76 -19.07 10.70
C PRO A 221 2.67 -18.65 12.18
N ILE A 222 1.58 -18.97 12.87
CA ILE A 222 1.41 -18.71 14.31
C ILE A 222 2.52 -19.35 15.17
N SER A 223 3.19 -20.38 14.67
CA SER A 223 4.25 -21.09 15.42
C SER A 223 5.49 -20.24 15.71
N ILE A 224 5.68 -19.12 14.99
CA ILE A 224 6.78 -18.19 15.28
C ILE A 224 6.41 -17.14 16.33
N THR A 225 5.14 -17.05 16.74
CA THR A 225 4.69 -16.06 17.74
C THR A 225 5.09 -16.52 19.13
N GLY A 226 5.53 -15.58 19.95
CA GLY A 226 5.96 -15.85 21.33
C GLY A 226 6.33 -14.56 22.05
N PRO A 227 6.85 -14.64 23.27
CA PRO A 227 7.34 -13.47 24.00
C PRO A 227 8.34 -12.66 23.15
N GLY A 228 8.26 -11.33 23.20
CA GLY A 228 9.08 -10.43 22.39
C GLY A 228 8.65 -10.28 20.92
N ARG A 229 7.63 -11.00 20.49
CA ARG A 229 7.08 -10.92 19.13
C ARG A 229 5.66 -10.43 19.12
N ALA A 230 5.27 -9.74 18.04
CA ALA A 230 4.00 -9.06 17.96
C ALA A 230 3.20 -9.47 16.71
N VAL A 231 1.89 -9.40 16.86
CA VAL A 231 0.91 -9.54 15.77
C VAL A 231 0.10 -8.25 15.69
N TRP A 232 0.05 -7.63 14.52
CA TRP A 232 -0.78 -6.46 14.26
C TRP A 232 -1.85 -6.79 13.22
N ALA A 233 -3.12 -6.69 13.62
CA ALA A 233 -4.24 -7.01 12.76
C ALA A 233 -4.88 -5.74 12.18
N PHE A 234 -5.11 -5.75 10.85
CA PHE A 234 -5.86 -4.75 10.12
C PHE A 234 -7.30 -5.22 9.91
N GLY A 235 -8.23 -4.55 10.58
CA GLY A 235 -9.64 -4.95 10.60
C GLY A 235 -9.92 -6.08 11.60
N GLY A 236 -11.08 -6.74 11.45
CA GLY A 236 -11.53 -7.75 12.39
C GLY A 236 -10.72 -9.05 12.34
N LEU A 237 -10.43 -9.61 13.50
CA LEU A 237 -9.83 -10.94 13.64
C LEU A 237 -10.88 -12.04 13.50
N PRO A 238 -10.52 -13.22 12.97
CA PRO A 238 -11.35 -14.41 13.07
C PRO A 238 -11.58 -14.82 14.54
N ASP A 239 -12.76 -15.39 14.80
CA ASP A 239 -13.14 -15.86 16.13
C ASP A 239 -12.07 -16.79 16.74
N GLY A 240 -11.73 -16.53 18.00
CA GLY A 240 -10.77 -17.31 18.77
C GLY A 240 -9.30 -17.03 18.43
N LEU A 241 -8.96 -16.31 17.35
CA LEU A 241 -7.56 -16.07 16.96
C LEU A 241 -6.83 -15.20 17.99
N ALA A 242 -7.50 -14.21 18.58
CA ALA A 242 -6.91 -13.38 19.63
C ALA A 242 -6.46 -14.23 20.83
N GLY A 243 -7.30 -15.18 21.27
CA GLY A 243 -6.96 -16.11 22.35
C GLY A 243 -5.79 -17.06 21.99
N GLN A 244 -5.73 -17.49 20.72
CA GLN A 244 -4.61 -18.33 20.25
C GLN A 244 -3.30 -17.56 20.25
N ILE A 245 -3.29 -16.30 19.81
CA ILE A 245 -2.11 -15.42 19.86
C ILE A 245 -1.71 -15.18 21.32
N ALA A 246 -2.65 -14.83 22.19
CA ALA A 246 -2.37 -14.62 23.62
C ALA A 246 -1.75 -15.88 24.28
N ALA A 247 -2.20 -17.06 23.91
CA ALA A 247 -1.68 -18.33 24.45
C ALA A 247 -0.20 -18.58 24.06
N THR A 248 0.31 -17.95 23.01
CA THR A 248 1.74 -18.02 22.63
C THR A 248 2.63 -17.10 23.46
N GLY A 249 2.06 -16.18 24.23
CA GLY A 249 2.79 -15.11 24.93
C GLY A 249 3.18 -13.93 24.05
N GLY A 250 2.76 -13.91 22.79
CA GLY A 250 2.99 -12.80 21.87
C GLY A 250 2.06 -11.62 22.14
N THR A 251 2.48 -10.43 21.75
CA THR A 251 1.69 -9.19 21.85
C THR A 251 0.74 -9.08 20.67
N LEU A 252 -0.57 -8.85 20.92
CA LEU A 252 -1.56 -8.59 19.88
C LEU A 252 -1.94 -7.10 19.89
N ARG A 253 -1.86 -6.46 18.72
CA ARG A 253 -2.47 -5.16 18.46
C ARG A 253 -3.59 -5.30 17.42
N ALA A 254 -4.76 -4.80 17.75
CA ALA A 254 -5.90 -4.67 16.86
C ALA A 254 -6.60 -3.33 17.16
N SER A 255 -7.18 -2.72 16.14
CA SER A 255 -7.84 -1.42 16.23
C SER A 255 -9.17 -1.45 15.47
N ALA A 256 -10.11 -0.63 15.90
CA ALA A 256 -11.35 -0.37 15.18
C ALA A 256 -11.23 0.79 14.18
N ALA A 257 -10.11 1.51 14.16
CA ALA A 257 -9.83 2.57 13.22
C ALA A 257 -9.74 2.04 11.77
N ASP A 258 -9.90 2.91 10.80
CA ASP A 258 -9.76 2.56 9.38
C ASP A 258 -8.39 1.89 9.13
N PRO A 259 -8.35 0.74 8.44
CA PRO A 259 -7.09 0.03 8.18
C PRO A 259 -6.03 0.86 7.46
N LEU A 260 -6.42 1.82 6.61
CA LEU A 260 -5.47 2.71 5.95
C LEU A 260 -4.87 3.72 6.94
N ALA A 261 -5.66 4.17 7.93
CA ALA A 261 -5.17 4.99 9.04
C ALA A 261 -4.23 4.21 9.98
N GLU A 262 -4.53 2.93 10.24
CA GLU A 262 -3.61 2.07 10.99
C GLU A 262 -2.27 1.86 10.25
N LEU A 263 -2.26 1.87 8.92
CA LEU A 263 -1.00 1.85 8.15
C LEU A 263 -0.17 3.11 8.42
N VAL A 264 -0.78 4.28 8.61
CA VAL A 264 -0.07 5.52 9.03
C VAL A 264 0.66 5.30 10.34
N ARG A 265 0.04 4.61 11.33
CA ARG A 265 0.71 4.27 12.61
C ARG A 265 1.91 3.33 12.40
N VAL A 266 1.79 2.36 11.48
CA VAL A 266 2.92 1.46 11.15
C VAL A 266 4.06 2.23 10.49
N GLN A 267 3.77 3.17 9.60
CA GLN A 267 4.80 4.01 8.98
C GLN A 267 5.56 4.82 10.05
N ARG A 268 4.86 5.41 11.02
CA ARG A 268 5.49 6.11 12.15
C ARG A 268 6.32 5.18 13.02
N LEU A 269 5.84 3.96 13.29
CA LEU A 269 6.62 2.94 14.01
C LEU A 269 7.89 2.57 13.24
N ALA A 270 7.79 2.40 11.92
CA ALA A 270 8.94 2.07 11.09
C ALA A 270 10.02 3.17 11.14
N VAL A 271 9.61 4.45 11.07
CA VAL A 271 10.53 5.60 11.23
C VAL A 271 11.17 5.60 12.62
N ALA A 272 10.38 5.48 13.69
CA ALA A 272 10.91 5.49 15.06
C ALA A 272 11.91 4.35 15.32
N ARG A 273 11.63 3.15 14.78
CA ARG A 273 12.57 2.02 14.87
C ARG A 273 13.84 2.24 14.06
N ALA A 274 13.73 2.84 12.87
CA ALA A 274 14.89 3.20 12.05
C ALA A 274 15.80 4.17 12.80
N GLU A 275 15.24 5.25 13.34
CA GLU A 275 15.96 6.25 14.11
C GLU A 275 16.64 5.63 15.37
N ALA A 276 15.92 4.79 16.12
CA ALA A 276 16.47 4.09 17.28
C ALA A 276 17.64 3.15 16.90
N ALA A 277 17.63 2.59 15.70
CA ALA A 277 18.70 1.76 15.16
C ALA A 277 19.81 2.55 14.45
N GLY A 278 19.74 3.90 14.41
CA GLY A 278 20.70 4.75 13.69
C GLY A 278 20.64 4.61 12.18
N LEU A 279 19.49 4.21 11.64
CA LEU A 279 19.24 4.09 10.19
C LEU A 279 18.58 5.36 9.66
N ASP A 280 18.77 5.63 8.36
CA ASP A 280 18.11 6.72 7.66
C ASP A 280 16.84 6.20 6.96
N PRO A 281 15.64 6.50 7.49
CA PRO A 281 14.39 6.02 6.87
C PRO A 281 14.05 6.71 5.55
N GLU A 282 14.66 7.86 5.23
CA GLU A 282 14.46 8.55 3.95
C GLU A 282 15.30 7.93 2.83
N ARG A 283 16.43 7.32 3.19
CA ARG A 283 17.40 6.70 2.26
C ARG A 283 17.79 5.30 2.72
N PRO A 284 16.85 4.35 2.67
CA PRO A 284 17.12 3.00 3.13
C PRO A 284 18.19 2.32 2.28
N ARG A 285 18.91 1.38 2.90
CA ARG A 285 19.96 0.62 2.22
C ARG A 285 19.40 -0.17 1.04
N HIS A 286 20.12 -0.21 -0.06
CA HIS A 286 19.82 -1.01 -1.25
C HIS A 286 18.55 -0.62 -2.01
N LEU A 287 17.92 0.50 -1.68
CA LEU A 287 16.72 0.97 -2.35
C LEU A 287 16.97 2.31 -3.06
N THR A 288 16.23 2.51 -4.14
CA THR A 288 16.16 3.75 -4.90
C THR A 288 14.72 4.15 -5.09
N ARG A 289 14.48 5.42 -5.48
CA ARG A 289 13.13 5.93 -5.72
C ARG A 289 12.36 5.12 -6.77
N SER A 290 13.07 4.55 -7.75
CA SER A 290 12.50 3.73 -8.81
C SER A 290 13.52 2.70 -9.28
N VAL A 291 13.04 1.52 -9.65
CA VAL A 291 13.84 0.51 -10.32
C VAL A 291 13.80 0.81 -11.82
N VAL A 292 14.94 1.29 -12.34
CA VAL A 292 15.16 1.52 -13.76
C VAL A 292 16.26 0.58 -14.19
N LEU A 293 15.93 -0.40 -15.05
CA LEU A 293 16.87 -1.37 -15.57
C LEU A 293 17.41 -0.88 -16.92
N ASP A 294 18.73 -0.94 -17.11
CA ASP A 294 19.35 -0.65 -18.39
C ASP A 294 18.95 -1.71 -19.42
N ALA A 295 18.70 -1.29 -20.66
CA ALA A 295 18.41 -2.21 -21.75
C ALA A 295 19.68 -3.04 -22.07
N GLY A 296 19.86 -4.17 -21.38
CA GLY A 296 21.04 -5.03 -21.60
C GLY A 296 21.50 -5.87 -20.41
N THR A 297 20.79 -5.83 -19.26
CA THR A 297 21.03 -6.74 -18.12
C THR A 297 20.00 -7.83 -18.01
#